data_8f265b49aacbee1e1d4c7824f930d921
#
_entry.id   8f265b49aacbee1e1d4c7824f930d921
#
_cell.length_a   1.000
_cell.length_b   1.000
_cell.length_c   1.000
_cell.angle_alpha   90.00
_cell.angle_beta   90.00
_cell.angle_gamma   90.00
#
_symmetry.space_group_name_H-M   'P 1'
#
loop_
_entity.id
_entity.type
_entity.pdbx_description
1 polymer ?
#
loop_
_entity_poly.entity_id
_entity_poly.type
_entity_poly.pdbx_seq_one_letter_code
_entity_poly.pdbx_strand_id
1 'polypeptide(L)'
;MPFNLSEEELAKTEKELGSKLPNEYREAMKKNNGGVVSTDNDDWELYPIKDTTDRKRLSRTCNNVISETESCKGFGNFPNEALAIASNGSGDQMVFTKSSDRYSKTLFLWFHETGQLENLELTFNEIKKL
;
A
#
# COMPACT_ATOMS: atom_id res chain seq x y z
N MET A 1 5.45 2.34 17.05
CA MET A 1 6.07 3.26 16.11
C MET A 1 6.62 2.52 14.89
N PRO A 2 6.27 2.90 13.65
CA PRO A 2 6.82 2.23 12.48
C PRO A 2 8.32 2.46 12.35
N PHE A 3 9.01 1.46 11.85
CA PHE A 3 10.43 1.59 11.56
C PHE A 3 10.65 2.42 10.29
N ASN A 4 11.84 2.99 10.16
CA ASN A 4 12.27 3.51 8.87
C ASN A 4 12.57 2.34 7.93
N LEU A 5 12.59 2.62 6.64
CA LEU A 5 12.83 1.59 5.61
C LEU A 5 13.94 2.04 4.69
N SER A 6 14.86 1.13 4.36
CA SER A 6 15.98 1.45 3.47
C SER A 6 15.53 1.45 2.01
N GLU A 7 16.27 2.20 1.18
CA GLU A 7 16.05 2.21 -0.27
C GLU A 7 16.19 0.80 -0.86
N GLU A 8 17.11 0.01 -0.33
CA GLU A 8 17.37 -1.36 -0.81
C GLU A 8 16.14 -2.26 -0.62
N GLU A 9 15.47 -2.17 0.52
CA GLU A 9 14.27 -2.96 0.79
C GLU A 9 13.10 -2.52 -0.09
N LEU A 10 12.98 -1.22 -0.34
CA LEU A 10 12.00 -0.68 -1.29
C LEU A 10 12.25 -1.23 -2.69
N ALA A 11 13.49 -1.19 -3.13
CA ALA A 11 13.86 -1.70 -4.46
C ALA A 11 13.57 -3.19 -4.61
N LYS A 12 13.74 -3.97 -3.55
CA LYS A 12 13.39 -5.41 -3.56
C LYS A 12 11.90 -5.60 -3.81
N THR A 13 11.06 -4.82 -3.14
CA THR A 13 9.61 -4.90 -3.32
C THR A 13 9.21 -4.48 -4.73
N GLU A 14 9.79 -3.40 -5.25
CA GLU A 14 9.52 -2.96 -6.62
C GLU A 14 9.93 -4.01 -7.64
N LYS A 15 11.05 -4.69 -7.41
CA LYS A 15 11.52 -5.76 -8.28
C LYS A 15 10.54 -6.94 -8.27
N GLU A 16 10.05 -7.31 -7.10
CA GLU A 16 9.08 -8.38 -6.95
C GLU A 16 7.75 -8.05 -7.62
N LEU A 17 7.32 -6.78 -7.53
CA LEU A 17 6.09 -6.30 -8.17
C LEU A 17 6.27 -6.10 -9.68
N GLY A 18 7.50 -5.94 -10.14
CA GLY A 18 7.79 -5.63 -11.54
C GLY A 18 7.40 -4.23 -11.95
N SER A 19 7.28 -3.30 -10.99
CA SER A 19 6.80 -1.93 -11.26
C SER A 19 7.31 -0.97 -10.21
N LYS A 20 7.43 0.29 -10.60
CA LYS A 20 7.86 1.37 -9.71
C LYS A 20 6.69 1.92 -8.92
N LEU A 21 6.93 2.16 -7.63
CA LEU A 21 5.95 2.80 -6.76
C LEU A 21 6.04 4.33 -6.90
N PRO A 22 4.94 5.05 -6.61
CA PRO A 22 4.96 6.52 -6.68
C PRO A 22 5.99 7.11 -5.71
N ASN A 23 6.68 8.16 -6.14
CA ASN A 23 7.75 8.78 -5.36
C ASN A 23 7.31 9.24 -3.98
N GLU A 24 6.16 9.90 -3.91
CA GLU A 24 5.64 10.40 -2.64
C GLU A 24 5.42 9.28 -1.63
N TYR A 25 4.91 8.14 -2.11
CA TYR A 25 4.70 6.98 -1.28
C TYR A 25 6.04 6.36 -0.83
N ARG A 26 6.99 6.24 -1.75
CA ARG A 26 8.32 5.71 -1.45
C ARG A 26 9.00 6.51 -0.34
N GLU A 27 9.02 7.84 -0.50
CA GLU A 27 9.69 8.72 0.47
C GLU A 27 9.00 8.68 1.83
N ALA A 28 7.69 8.59 1.88
CA ALA A 28 6.94 8.47 3.12
C ALA A 28 7.25 7.17 3.84
N MET A 29 7.27 6.04 3.11
CA MET A 29 7.53 4.73 3.72
C MET A 29 8.97 4.57 4.18
N LYS A 30 9.91 5.28 3.54
CA LYS A 30 11.30 5.29 4.00
C LYS A 30 11.44 5.93 5.38
N LYS A 31 10.62 6.92 5.68
CA LYS A 31 10.62 7.58 6.99
C LYS A 31 9.86 6.76 8.04
N ASN A 32 8.68 6.28 7.67
CA ASN A 32 7.80 5.49 8.54
C ASN A 32 7.15 4.40 7.72
N ASN A 33 7.60 3.18 7.91
CA ASN A 33 7.12 2.03 7.14
C ASN A 33 5.79 1.52 7.69
N GLY A 34 4.73 2.30 7.51
CA GLY A 34 3.40 2.01 8.03
C GLY A 34 2.75 3.26 8.58
N GLY A 35 1.87 3.08 9.55
CA GLY A 35 1.16 4.18 10.18
C GLY A 35 -0.29 4.26 9.74
N VAL A 36 -0.93 5.38 10.03
CA VAL A 36 -2.35 5.58 9.74
C VAL A 36 -2.52 6.85 8.92
N VAL A 37 -3.37 6.78 7.91
CA VAL A 37 -3.75 7.94 7.10
C VAL A 37 -5.27 8.11 7.17
N SER A 38 -5.74 9.32 6.89
CA SER A 38 -7.16 9.64 7.00
C SER A 38 -7.68 10.21 5.68
N THR A 39 -8.87 9.74 5.30
CA THR A 39 -9.66 10.34 4.24
C THR A 39 -10.85 11.04 4.90
N ASP A 40 -11.70 11.70 4.13
CA ASP A 40 -12.85 12.43 4.67
C ASP A 40 -13.78 11.55 5.51
N ASN A 41 -13.89 10.27 5.16
CA ASN A 41 -14.87 9.36 5.78
C ASN A 41 -14.27 8.27 6.64
N ASP A 42 -12.94 8.06 6.59
CA ASP A 42 -12.35 6.87 7.21
C ASP A 42 -10.89 7.08 7.57
N ASP A 43 -10.44 6.26 8.55
CA ASP A 43 -9.02 6.13 8.85
C ASP A 43 -8.54 4.82 8.25
N TRP A 44 -7.32 4.81 7.73
CA TRP A 44 -6.74 3.68 7.00
C TRP A 44 -5.40 3.32 7.61
N GLU A 45 -5.27 2.06 8.01
CA GLU A 45 -4.01 1.54 8.52
C GLU A 45 -3.15 1.06 7.36
N LEU A 46 -1.97 1.66 7.22
CA LEU A 46 -1.05 1.31 6.13
C LEU A 46 -0.40 -0.04 6.38
N TYR A 47 -0.37 -0.89 5.36
CA TYR A 47 0.43 -2.10 5.40
C TYR A 47 1.90 -1.72 5.22
N PRO A 48 2.82 -2.38 5.92
CA PRO A 48 4.24 -2.10 5.71
C PRO A 48 4.75 -2.70 4.41
N ILE A 49 5.90 -2.20 3.97
CA ILE A 49 6.69 -2.84 2.93
C ILE A 49 7.60 -3.84 3.64
N LYS A 50 7.80 -5.01 3.06
CA LYS A 50 8.60 -6.07 3.66
C LYS A 50 10.02 -5.58 3.93
N ASP A 51 10.49 -5.79 5.16
CA ASP A 51 11.82 -5.38 5.59
C ASP A 51 12.58 -6.59 6.11
N THR A 52 13.59 -7.02 5.36
CA THR A 52 14.38 -8.21 5.65
C THR A 52 15.70 -7.89 6.35
N THR A 53 15.88 -6.63 6.78
CA THR A 53 17.15 -6.15 7.34
C THR A 53 17.57 -6.94 8.59
N ASP A 54 16.59 -7.22 9.46
CA ASP A 54 16.83 -8.05 10.64
C ASP A 54 15.58 -8.84 10.99
N ARG A 55 15.71 -9.74 11.96
CA ARG A 55 14.63 -10.65 12.35
C ARG A 55 13.40 -9.91 12.89
N LYS A 56 13.62 -8.86 13.68
CA LYS A 56 12.54 -8.08 14.28
C LYS A 56 11.74 -7.35 13.21
N ARG A 57 12.44 -6.72 12.26
CA ARG A 57 11.79 -6.00 11.16
C ARG A 57 11.05 -6.96 10.24
N LEU A 58 11.64 -8.12 9.95
CA LEU A 58 10.97 -9.12 9.12
C LEU A 58 9.67 -9.58 9.78
N SER A 59 9.71 -9.86 11.07
CA SER A 59 8.52 -10.27 11.83
C SER A 59 7.44 -9.20 11.82
N ARG A 60 7.81 -7.94 11.98
CA ARG A 60 6.86 -6.82 12.02
C ARG A 60 6.29 -6.43 10.67
N THR A 61 6.88 -6.93 9.59
CA THR A 61 6.41 -6.65 8.24
C THR A 61 5.88 -7.89 7.52
N CYS A 62 5.45 -8.90 8.27
CA CYS A 62 4.92 -10.13 7.68
C CYS A 62 3.62 -9.90 6.91
N ASN A 63 2.79 -8.93 7.34
CA ASN A 63 1.56 -8.54 6.65
C ASN A 63 1.83 -7.33 5.73
N ASN A 64 2.77 -7.49 4.83
CA ASN A 64 3.21 -6.43 3.93
C ASN A 64 2.27 -6.26 2.73
N VAL A 65 2.53 -5.20 1.94
CA VAL A 65 1.67 -4.84 0.81
C VAL A 65 1.50 -5.98 -0.20
N ILE A 66 2.53 -6.79 -0.41
CA ILE A 66 2.45 -7.91 -1.35
C ILE A 66 1.58 -9.04 -0.79
N SER A 67 1.82 -9.44 0.47
CA SER A 67 1.06 -10.52 1.09
C SER A 67 -0.42 -10.15 1.24
N GLU A 68 -0.71 -8.90 1.58
CA GLU A 68 -2.10 -8.45 1.72
C GLU A 68 -2.80 -8.33 0.38
N THR A 69 -2.07 -7.92 -0.67
CA THR A 69 -2.62 -7.90 -2.02
C THR A 69 -2.97 -9.31 -2.49
N GLU A 70 -2.11 -10.28 -2.22
CA GLU A 70 -2.40 -11.67 -2.57
C GLU A 70 -3.64 -12.20 -1.86
N SER A 71 -3.82 -11.84 -0.59
CA SER A 71 -5.04 -12.19 0.15
C SER A 71 -6.28 -11.58 -0.47
N CYS A 72 -6.19 -10.32 -0.90
CA CYS A 72 -7.32 -9.62 -1.54
C CYS A 72 -7.73 -10.27 -2.86
N LYS A 73 -6.77 -10.78 -3.61
CA LYS A 73 -7.05 -11.44 -4.89
C LYS A 73 -7.96 -12.66 -4.73
N GLY A 74 -7.98 -13.25 -3.54
CA GLY A 74 -8.85 -14.38 -3.22
C GLY A 74 -10.32 -14.02 -3.18
N PHE A 75 -10.66 -12.74 -3.12
CA PHE A 75 -12.06 -12.30 -3.09
C PHE A 75 -12.73 -12.25 -4.46
N GLY A 76 -12.00 -12.53 -5.51
CA GLY A 76 -12.58 -12.71 -6.84
C GLY A 76 -12.89 -11.44 -7.63
N ASN A 77 -13.20 -10.35 -6.96
CA ASN A 77 -13.50 -9.07 -7.64
C ASN A 77 -12.43 -8.00 -7.38
N PHE A 78 -11.32 -8.39 -6.77
CA PHE A 78 -10.20 -7.47 -6.59
C PHE A 78 -9.47 -7.27 -7.92
N PRO A 79 -9.18 -6.01 -8.32
CA PRO A 79 -8.54 -5.75 -9.62
C PRO A 79 -7.15 -6.38 -9.70
N ASN A 80 -6.84 -7.02 -10.84
CA ASN A 80 -5.55 -7.68 -11.04
C ASN A 80 -4.36 -6.72 -11.01
N GLU A 81 -4.61 -5.47 -11.40
CA GLU A 81 -3.56 -4.45 -11.52
C GLU A 81 -3.42 -3.60 -10.27
N ALA A 82 -4.10 -3.94 -9.17
CA ALA A 82 -4.09 -3.14 -7.96
C ALA A 82 -3.11 -3.68 -6.93
N LEU A 83 -2.50 -2.77 -6.18
CA LEU A 83 -1.67 -3.06 -5.02
C LEU A 83 -2.36 -2.50 -3.79
N ALA A 84 -2.73 -3.35 -2.84
CA ALA A 84 -3.34 -2.92 -1.60
C ALA A 84 -2.28 -2.32 -0.69
N ILE A 85 -2.46 -1.08 -0.25
CA ILE A 85 -1.51 -0.41 0.63
C ILE A 85 -2.07 -0.09 2.00
N ALA A 86 -3.38 -0.13 2.17
CA ALA A 86 -4.02 0.17 3.46
C ALA A 86 -5.41 -0.41 3.54
N SER A 87 -5.88 -0.59 4.77
CA SER A 87 -7.21 -1.13 5.07
C SER A 87 -7.91 -0.25 6.08
N ASN A 88 -9.23 -0.12 5.97
CA ASN A 88 -10.06 0.60 6.94
C ASN A 88 -10.65 -0.32 8.02
N GLY A 89 -10.28 -1.60 8.00
CA GLY A 89 -10.79 -2.55 8.98
C GLY A 89 -12.13 -3.20 8.62
N SER A 90 -12.82 -2.70 7.60
CA SER A 90 -14.09 -3.27 7.13
C SER A 90 -13.94 -4.17 5.92
N GLY A 91 -12.73 -4.29 5.39
CA GLY A 91 -12.47 -5.06 4.19
C GLY A 91 -12.21 -4.23 2.95
N ASP A 92 -12.48 -2.93 2.98
CA ASP A 92 -12.15 -2.02 1.90
C ASP A 92 -10.66 -1.74 1.88
N GLN A 93 -10.11 -1.52 0.71
CA GLN A 93 -8.67 -1.34 0.53
C GLN A 93 -8.36 -0.02 -0.16
N MET A 94 -7.29 0.63 0.28
CA MET A 94 -6.70 1.75 -0.44
C MET A 94 -5.65 1.16 -1.34
N VAL A 95 -5.68 1.49 -2.63
CA VAL A 95 -4.82 0.83 -3.62
C VAL A 95 -4.19 1.82 -4.58
N PHE A 96 -3.05 1.42 -5.14
CA PHE A 96 -2.53 2.00 -6.38
C PHE A 96 -2.85 1.05 -7.51
N THR A 97 -3.14 1.57 -8.69
CA THR A 97 -3.37 0.75 -9.88
C THR A 97 -2.15 0.82 -10.80
N LYS A 98 -1.83 -0.31 -11.41
CA LYS A 98 -0.66 -0.43 -12.26
C LYS A 98 -0.99 -0.08 -13.70
N SER A 99 -0.11 0.68 -14.34
CA SER A 99 -0.21 1.00 -15.74
C SER A 99 1.18 0.85 -16.34
N SER A 100 1.41 -0.13 -17.20
CA SER A 100 2.71 -0.46 -17.74
C SER A 100 3.68 -0.90 -16.63
N ASP A 101 4.78 -0.17 -16.43
CA ASP A 101 5.80 -0.50 -15.44
C ASP A 101 5.73 0.39 -14.19
N ARG A 102 4.64 1.16 -14.05
CA ARG A 102 4.48 2.10 -12.94
C ARG A 102 3.11 2.01 -12.32
N TYR A 103 3.05 2.25 -11.01
CA TYR A 103 1.78 2.43 -10.33
C TYR A 103 1.31 3.87 -10.47
N SER A 104 0.00 4.07 -10.39
CA SER A 104 -0.62 5.41 -10.52
C SER A 104 -0.15 6.33 -9.40
N LYS A 105 -0.05 7.63 -9.71
CA LYS A 105 0.29 8.64 -8.69
C LYS A 105 -0.85 8.87 -7.72
N THR A 106 -2.09 8.75 -8.21
CA THR A 106 -3.28 8.97 -7.38
C THR A 106 -3.71 7.68 -6.71
N LEU A 107 -4.37 7.85 -5.58
CA LEU A 107 -4.89 6.75 -4.79
C LEU A 107 -6.29 6.38 -5.23
N PHE A 108 -6.62 5.09 -5.11
CA PHE A 108 -7.96 4.57 -5.36
C PHE A 108 -8.45 3.85 -4.12
N LEU A 109 -9.76 3.83 -3.93
CA LEU A 109 -10.39 3.00 -2.91
C LEU A 109 -11.12 1.86 -3.60
N TRP A 110 -10.90 0.64 -3.11
CA TRP A 110 -11.61 -0.54 -3.59
C TRP A 110 -12.62 -0.96 -2.51
N PHE A 111 -13.87 -1.08 -2.91
CA PHE A 111 -14.95 -1.44 -2.00
C PHE A 111 -15.28 -2.93 -2.17
N HIS A 112 -15.03 -3.71 -1.12
CA HIS A 112 -15.14 -5.16 -1.19
C HIS A 112 -16.56 -5.66 -1.46
N GLU A 113 -17.58 -4.92 -1.02
CA GLU A 113 -18.98 -5.33 -1.21
C GLU A 113 -19.43 -5.22 -2.67
N THR A 114 -18.92 -4.26 -3.41
CA THR A 114 -19.35 -3.99 -4.78
C THR A 114 -18.28 -4.29 -5.83
N GLY A 115 -17.02 -4.34 -5.41
CA GLY A 115 -15.89 -4.46 -6.32
C GLY A 115 -15.55 -3.17 -7.05
N GLN A 116 -16.18 -2.06 -6.68
CA GLN A 116 -15.96 -0.78 -7.34
C GLN A 116 -14.65 -0.14 -6.92
N LEU A 117 -14.05 0.60 -7.86
CA LEU A 117 -12.88 1.43 -7.60
C LEU A 117 -13.29 2.89 -7.68
N GLU A 118 -12.88 3.68 -6.69
CA GLU A 118 -13.08 5.12 -6.68
C GLU A 118 -11.72 5.81 -6.71
N ASN A 119 -11.51 6.67 -7.71
CA ASN A 119 -10.30 7.48 -7.77
C ASN A 119 -10.45 8.65 -6.82
N LEU A 120 -9.58 8.73 -5.82
CA LEU A 120 -9.61 9.83 -4.84
C LEU A 120 -9.10 11.13 -5.43
N GLU A 121 -8.39 11.06 -6.57
CA GLU A 121 -7.75 12.21 -7.22
C GLU A 121 -6.75 12.92 -6.30
N LEU A 122 -6.19 12.16 -5.34
CA LEU A 122 -5.19 12.63 -4.40
C LEU A 122 -3.93 11.79 -4.52
N THR A 123 -2.78 12.45 -4.40
CA THR A 123 -1.50 11.73 -4.28
C THR A 123 -1.26 11.39 -2.82
N PHE A 124 -0.25 10.57 -2.55
CA PHE A 124 0.04 10.14 -1.19
C PHE A 124 0.42 11.31 -0.27
N ASN A 125 1.03 12.37 -0.82
CA ASN A 125 1.39 13.55 -0.03
C ASN A 125 0.20 14.41 0.33
N GLU A 126 -0.89 14.30 -0.41
CA GLU A 126 -2.09 15.12 -0.21
C GLU A 126 -3.04 14.52 0.83
N ILE A 127 -2.83 13.25 1.19
CA ILE A 127 -3.66 12.58 2.18
C ILE A 127 -3.12 12.90 3.59
N LYS A 128 -4.02 13.05 4.55
CA LYS A 128 -3.65 13.39 5.92
C LYS A 128 -3.05 12.19 6.64
N LYS A 129 -1.89 12.38 7.24
CA LYS A 129 -1.23 11.37 8.07
C LYS A 129 -1.52 11.62 9.54
N LEU A 130 -1.86 10.57 10.25
CA LEU A 130 -2.19 10.66 11.68
C LEU A 130 -1.04 10.28 12.58
#